data_63e85df88fd9fc2631b2cef70a83c711
#
_entry.id   63e85df88fd9fc2631b2cef70a83c711
#
_cell.length_a   1.000
_cell.length_b   1.000
_cell.length_c   1.000
_cell.angle_alpha   90.00
_cell.angle_beta   90.00
_cell.angle_gamma   90.00
#
_symmetry.space_group_name_H-M   'P 1'
#
loop_
_entity.id
_entity.type
_entity.pdbx_description
1 polymer ?
#
loop_
_entity_poly.entity_id
_entity_poly.type
_entity_poly.pdbx_seq_one_letter_code
_entity_poly.pdbx_strand_id
1 'polypeptide(L)'
;MGRHRRLAFEESGSATIEFALSVWTLFLLTFLIFEFSMAIYTYSVLANAAREGVRYAITHGSDNASCSGPSPGCGDSTGSNITGVVRGYAAISFHDISGMTVTPSWPDGSSTPSSRIVVNITYPYVAYLSLPGFNSPTMHVTAEGRIVY
;
A
#
# COMPACT_ATOMS: atom_id res chain seq x y z
N MET A 1 -9.76 29.09 59.51
CA MET A 1 -8.53 28.82 58.75
C MET A 1 -8.57 27.58 57.82
N GLY A 2 -9.67 26.83 57.70
CA GLY A 2 -9.76 25.59 56.94
C GLY A 2 -10.28 25.67 55.50
N ARG A 3 -10.93 26.78 55.10
CA ARG A 3 -11.65 26.87 53.81
C ARG A 3 -10.76 27.19 52.63
N HIS A 4 -9.71 27.99 52.80
CA HIS A 4 -8.77 28.33 51.72
C HIS A 4 -7.84 27.17 51.29
N ARG A 5 -7.58 26.25 52.23
CA ARG A 5 -6.69 25.11 51.92
C ARG A 5 -7.38 24.03 51.05
N ARG A 6 -8.71 23.91 51.12
CA ARG A 6 -9.47 22.96 50.29
C ARG A 6 -9.57 23.44 48.83
N LEU A 7 -9.75 24.75 48.59
CA LEU A 7 -9.86 25.30 47.26
C LEU A 7 -8.55 25.13 46.45
N ALA A 8 -7.39 25.30 47.11
CA ALA A 8 -6.07 25.12 46.45
C ALA A 8 -5.82 23.67 46.04
N PHE A 9 -6.38 22.65 46.72
CA PHE A 9 -6.28 21.26 46.33
C PHE A 9 -7.20 20.91 45.14
N GLU A 10 -8.35 21.54 45.04
CA GLU A 10 -9.28 21.34 43.93
C GLU A 10 -8.73 21.97 42.61
N GLU A 11 -8.11 23.15 42.68
CA GLU A 11 -7.48 23.83 41.54
C GLU A 11 -6.29 23.05 40.98
N SER A 12 -5.46 22.45 41.86
CA SER A 12 -4.31 21.64 41.41
C SER A 12 -4.73 20.34 40.73
N GLY A 13 -5.84 19.74 41.16
CA GLY A 13 -6.42 18.56 40.54
C GLY A 13 -6.97 18.84 39.13
N SER A 14 -7.64 19.98 38.94
CA SER A 14 -8.16 20.43 37.66
C SER A 14 -7.04 20.66 36.64
N ALA A 15 -5.98 21.37 37.05
CA ALA A 15 -4.82 21.62 36.17
C ALA A 15 -4.11 20.31 35.72
N THR A 16 -4.04 19.32 36.61
CA THR A 16 -3.46 18.01 36.28
C THR A 16 -4.31 17.26 35.23
N ILE A 17 -5.62 17.31 35.34
CA ILE A 17 -6.54 16.68 34.38
C ILE A 17 -6.45 17.40 33.02
N GLU A 18 -6.42 18.71 32.99
CA GLU A 18 -6.30 19.52 31.78
C GLU A 18 -4.97 19.21 31.06
N PHE A 19 -3.88 19.16 31.82
CA PHE A 19 -2.58 18.76 31.27
C PHE A 19 -2.60 17.34 30.70
N ALA A 20 -3.17 16.38 31.42
CA ALA A 20 -3.28 15.00 30.96
C ALA A 20 -4.10 14.88 29.67
N LEU A 21 -5.23 15.59 29.55
CA LEU A 21 -6.04 15.64 28.34
C LEU A 21 -5.30 16.29 27.17
N SER A 22 -4.55 17.35 27.41
CA SER A 22 -3.76 18.03 26.40
C SER A 22 -2.65 17.12 25.85
N VAL A 23 -1.93 16.44 26.73
CA VAL A 23 -0.89 15.47 26.36
C VAL A 23 -1.49 14.30 25.59
N TRP A 24 -2.62 13.77 26.03
CA TRP A 24 -3.33 12.69 25.33
C TRP A 24 -3.73 13.08 23.91
N THR A 25 -4.30 14.29 23.77
CA THR A 25 -4.67 14.83 22.45
C THR A 25 -3.46 14.98 21.53
N LEU A 26 -2.34 15.47 22.07
CA LEU A 26 -1.09 15.59 21.31
C LEU A 26 -0.57 14.23 20.84
N PHE A 27 -0.61 13.20 21.69
CA PHE A 27 -0.23 11.84 21.31
C PHE A 27 -1.13 11.30 20.20
N LEU A 28 -2.45 11.43 20.34
CA LEU A 28 -3.37 10.99 19.29
C LEU A 28 -3.09 11.66 17.95
N LEU A 29 -2.86 12.98 17.95
CA LEU A 29 -2.51 13.71 16.72
C LEU A 29 -1.21 13.20 16.10
N THR A 30 -0.18 12.99 16.91
CA THR A 30 1.12 12.48 16.46
C THR A 30 0.98 11.08 15.84
N PHE A 31 0.24 10.19 16.47
CA PHE A 31 -0.02 8.85 15.94
C PHE A 31 -0.82 8.88 14.65
N LEU A 32 -1.81 9.75 14.52
CA LEU A 32 -2.56 9.91 13.27
C LEU A 32 -1.68 10.37 12.11
N ILE A 33 -0.78 11.33 12.35
CA ILE A 33 0.19 11.79 11.35
C ILE A 33 1.12 10.65 10.94
N PHE A 34 1.61 9.87 11.90
CA PHE A 34 2.45 8.71 11.64
C PHE A 34 1.72 7.67 10.79
N GLU A 35 0.50 7.31 11.16
CA GLU A 35 -0.32 6.33 10.43
C GLU A 35 -0.57 6.78 8.99
N PHE A 36 -0.93 8.04 8.80
CA PHE A 36 -1.14 8.60 7.47
C PHE A 36 0.13 8.58 6.61
N SER A 37 1.28 8.89 7.21
CA SER A 37 2.58 8.82 6.53
C SER A 37 2.93 7.40 6.10
N MET A 38 2.64 6.41 6.94
CA MET A 38 2.86 5.00 6.63
C MET A 38 1.93 4.50 5.52
N ALA A 39 0.68 4.98 5.50
CA ALA A 39 -0.26 4.66 4.42
C ALA A 39 0.23 5.22 3.06
N ILE A 40 0.68 6.47 3.01
CA ILE A 40 1.26 7.09 1.80
C ILE A 40 2.51 6.35 1.35
N TYR A 41 3.39 6.00 2.29
CA TYR A 41 4.60 5.24 1.98
C TYR A 41 4.26 3.89 1.35
N THR A 42 3.35 3.12 1.95
CA THR A 42 2.91 1.83 1.43
C THR A 42 2.31 1.97 0.03
N TYR A 43 1.43 2.96 -0.18
CA TYR A 43 0.87 3.24 -1.50
C TYR A 43 1.95 3.55 -2.54
N SER A 44 2.96 4.34 -2.18
CA SER A 44 4.10 4.64 -3.06
C SER A 44 4.90 3.39 -3.44
N VAL A 45 5.14 2.50 -2.49
CA VAL A 45 5.84 1.22 -2.74
C VAL A 45 5.03 0.37 -3.71
N LEU A 46 3.71 0.22 -3.50
CA LEU A 46 2.83 -0.54 -4.38
C LEU A 46 2.77 0.07 -5.79
N ALA A 47 2.74 1.40 -5.90
CA ALA A 47 2.73 2.10 -7.18
C ALA A 47 4.04 1.85 -7.97
N ASN A 48 5.17 1.85 -7.30
CA ASN A 48 6.46 1.54 -7.91
C ASN A 48 6.56 0.06 -8.27
N ALA A 49 6.05 -0.84 -7.42
CA ALA A 49 5.99 -2.27 -7.71
C ALA A 49 5.14 -2.58 -8.97
N ALA A 50 3.99 -1.91 -9.13
CA ALA A 50 3.16 -2.04 -10.33
C ALA A 50 3.90 -1.60 -11.59
N ARG A 51 4.62 -0.46 -11.52
CA ARG A 51 5.44 0.04 -12.64
C ARG A 51 6.59 -0.91 -12.99
N GLU A 52 7.22 -1.51 -12.00
CA GLU A 52 8.28 -2.50 -12.21
C GLU A 52 7.72 -3.77 -12.86
N GLY A 53 6.55 -4.23 -12.45
CA GLY A 53 5.84 -5.33 -13.12
C GLY A 53 5.52 -5.03 -14.58
N VAL A 54 5.03 -3.82 -14.88
CA VAL A 54 4.80 -3.36 -16.26
C VAL A 54 6.12 -3.30 -17.03
N ARG A 55 7.20 -2.78 -16.46
CA ARG A 55 8.52 -2.71 -17.08
C ARG A 55 9.04 -4.10 -17.47
N TYR A 56 8.88 -5.07 -16.58
CA TYR A 56 9.21 -6.46 -16.88
C TYR A 56 8.37 -6.98 -18.05
N ALA A 57 7.05 -6.79 -18.01
CA ALA A 57 6.13 -7.27 -19.04
C ALA A 57 6.40 -6.68 -20.42
N ILE A 58 6.77 -5.39 -20.50
CA ILE A 58 7.11 -4.70 -21.76
C ILE A 58 8.27 -5.39 -22.49
N THR A 59 9.23 -5.92 -21.74
CA THR A 59 10.42 -6.57 -22.30
C THR A 59 10.30 -8.08 -22.44
N HIS A 60 9.20 -8.68 -21.94
CA HIS A 60 8.95 -10.11 -21.95
C HIS A 60 7.64 -10.46 -22.67
N GLY A 61 7.37 -9.82 -23.80
CA GLY A 61 6.27 -10.17 -24.69
C GLY A 61 6.55 -11.39 -25.55
N SER A 62 5.71 -11.63 -26.56
CA SER A 62 5.71 -12.85 -27.38
C SER A 62 7.03 -13.14 -28.09
N ASP A 63 7.82 -12.12 -28.40
CA ASP A 63 9.07 -12.25 -29.17
C ASP A 63 10.27 -12.57 -28.26
N ASN A 64 10.07 -12.62 -26.94
CA ASN A 64 11.09 -12.97 -25.95
C ASN A 64 11.04 -14.47 -25.63
N ALA A 65 12.21 -15.12 -25.53
CA ALA A 65 12.32 -16.52 -25.16
C ALA A 65 11.74 -16.85 -23.75
N SER A 66 11.69 -15.85 -22.86
CA SER A 66 11.11 -15.94 -21.52
C SER A 66 9.80 -15.14 -21.43
N CYS A 67 8.96 -15.23 -22.46
CA CYS A 67 7.75 -14.44 -22.55
C CYS A 67 6.74 -14.73 -21.42
N SER A 68 6.02 -13.67 -21.03
CA SER A 68 4.90 -13.71 -20.07
C SER A 68 3.68 -13.08 -20.72
N GLY A 69 2.60 -13.85 -20.88
CA GLY A 69 1.34 -13.40 -21.44
C GLY A 69 0.63 -14.43 -22.29
N PRO A 70 -0.57 -14.12 -22.78
CA PRO A 70 -1.47 -15.07 -23.43
C PRO A 70 -1.12 -15.42 -24.88
N SER A 71 0.05 -15.01 -25.39
CA SER A 71 0.45 -15.33 -26.76
C SER A 71 0.88 -16.80 -26.90
N PRO A 72 0.65 -17.42 -28.08
CA PRO A 72 1.10 -18.79 -28.37
C PRO A 72 2.62 -18.92 -28.19
N GLY A 73 3.04 -19.99 -27.50
CA GLY A 73 4.47 -20.26 -27.26
C GLY A 73 5.02 -19.67 -25.97
N CYS A 74 4.28 -18.81 -25.27
CA CYS A 74 4.69 -18.30 -23.97
C CYS A 74 4.54 -19.36 -22.88
N GLY A 75 5.62 -19.61 -22.13
CA GLY A 75 5.62 -20.55 -21.00
C GLY A 75 4.84 -20.05 -19.77
N ASP A 76 4.63 -18.77 -19.65
CA ASP A 76 3.89 -18.10 -18.57
C ASP A 76 2.69 -17.35 -19.13
N SER A 77 1.64 -18.05 -19.49
CA SER A 77 0.41 -17.47 -20.05
C SER A 77 -0.41 -16.65 -19.06
N THR A 78 -0.18 -16.82 -17.77
CA THR A 78 -0.92 -16.16 -16.69
C THR A 78 -0.23 -14.91 -16.14
N GLY A 79 1.04 -14.67 -16.49
CA GLY A 79 1.84 -13.58 -15.95
C GLY A 79 2.32 -13.83 -14.51
N SER A 80 2.57 -15.09 -14.16
CA SER A 80 3.09 -15.43 -12.84
C SER A 80 4.47 -14.84 -12.59
N ASN A 81 5.30 -14.72 -13.63
CA ASN A 81 6.60 -14.05 -13.53
C ASN A 81 6.45 -12.56 -13.22
N ILE A 82 5.48 -11.88 -13.87
CA ILE A 82 5.16 -10.48 -13.59
C ILE A 82 4.73 -10.32 -12.12
N THR A 83 3.86 -11.22 -11.66
CA THR A 83 3.43 -11.25 -10.25
C THR A 83 4.60 -11.45 -9.30
N GLY A 84 5.56 -12.31 -9.64
CA GLY A 84 6.78 -12.55 -8.88
C GLY A 84 7.63 -11.29 -8.76
N VAL A 85 7.84 -10.55 -9.85
CA VAL A 85 8.59 -9.29 -9.87
C VAL A 85 7.90 -8.23 -9.00
N VAL A 86 6.57 -8.08 -9.15
CA VAL A 86 5.78 -7.13 -8.35
C VAL A 86 5.90 -7.45 -6.85
N ARG A 87 5.75 -8.72 -6.47
CA ARG A 87 5.87 -9.15 -5.07
C ARG A 87 7.28 -8.94 -4.53
N GLY A 88 8.30 -9.25 -5.32
CA GLY A 88 9.70 -9.04 -4.95
C GLY A 88 10.00 -7.57 -4.68
N TYR A 89 9.48 -6.67 -5.51
CA TYR A 89 9.64 -5.23 -5.27
C TYR A 89 8.82 -4.74 -4.07
N ALA A 90 7.58 -5.18 -3.94
CA ALA A 90 6.70 -4.80 -2.84
C ALA A 90 7.21 -5.29 -1.46
N ALA A 91 8.07 -6.30 -1.43
CA ALA A 91 8.67 -6.84 -0.20
C ALA A 91 9.53 -5.83 0.58
N ILE A 92 9.91 -4.69 -0.02
CA ILE A 92 10.59 -3.59 0.69
C ILE A 92 9.63 -2.77 1.57
N SER A 93 8.32 -3.02 1.50
CA SER A 93 7.34 -2.38 2.38
C SER A 93 7.56 -2.80 3.83
N PHE A 94 7.31 -1.87 4.77
CA PHE A 94 7.30 -2.18 6.21
C PHE A 94 6.04 -2.95 6.65
N HIS A 95 5.01 -3.00 5.80
CA HIS A 95 3.79 -3.77 6.05
C HIS A 95 3.91 -5.19 5.50
N ASP A 96 3.19 -6.11 6.13
CA ASP A 96 3.00 -7.46 5.59
C ASP A 96 2.18 -7.38 4.31
N ILE A 97 2.79 -7.74 3.18
CA ILE A 97 2.17 -7.74 1.86
C ILE A 97 1.53 -9.09 1.48
N SER A 98 1.43 -10.05 2.40
CA SER A 98 0.88 -11.39 2.13
C SER A 98 -0.55 -11.33 1.58
N GLY A 99 -1.35 -10.36 2.04
CA GLY A 99 -2.71 -10.09 1.56
C GLY A 99 -2.79 -9.36 0.21
N MET A 100 -1.65 -9.04 -0.42
CA MET A 100 -1.63 -8.33 -1.70
C MET A 100 -2.05 -9.26 -2.85
N THR A 101 -3.01 -8.81 -3.65
CA THR A 101 -3.42 -9.46 -4.90
C THR A 101 -2.86 -8.68 -6.08
N VAL A 102 -2.16 -9.38 -6.98
CA VAL A 102 -1.61 -8.83 -8.22
C VAL A 102 -2.31 -9.49 -9.39
N THR A 103 -2.88 -8.68 -10.27
CA THR A 103 -3.62 -9.17 -11.45
C THR A 103 -3.06 -8.52 -12.71
N PRO A 104 -2.12 -9.19 -13.41
CA PRO A 104 -1.75 -8.80 -14.76
C PRO A 104 -2.91 -9.04 -15.71
N SER A 105 -3.11 -8.16 -16.67
CA SER A 105 -4.15 -8.31 -17.69
C SER A 105 -3.70 -7.72 -19.02
N TRP A 106 -4.16 -8.33 -20.10
CA TRP A 106 -3.85 -7.92 -21.49
C TRP A 106 -5.16 -7.52 -22.16
N PRO A 107 -5.55 -6.25 -22.14
CA PRO A 107 -6.82 -5.79 -22.71
C PRO A 107 -6.99 -6.10 -24.20
N ASP A 108 -5.89 -6.22 -24.91
CA ASP A 108 -5.87 -6.53 -26.34
C ASP A 108 -5.85 -8.05 -26.63
N GLY A 109 -5.90 -8.90 -25.58
CA GLY A 109 -5.96 -10.36 -25.69
C GLY A 109 -4.66 -11.05 -26.10
N SER A 110 -3.54 -10.31 -26.24
CA SER A 110 -2.25 -10.84 -26.65
C SER A 110 -1.10 -10.14 -25.93
N SER A 111 0.08 -10.77 -25.93
CA SER A 111 1.33 -10.20 -25.46
C SER A 111 2.30 -9.87 -26.63
N THR A 112 1.76 -9.63 -27.82
CA THR A 112 2.53 -9.22 -28.99
C THR A 112 2.99 -7.75 -28.90
N PRO A 113 4.05 -7.35 -29.62
CA PRO A 113 4.46 -5.95 -29.68
C PRO A 113 3.32 -5.00 -30.00
N SER A 114 3.32 -3.85 -29.33
CA SER A 114 2.29 -2.81 -29.34
C SER A 114 1.01 -3.12 -28.54
N SER A 115 0.79 -4.37 -28.10
CA SER A 115 -0.33 -4.71 -27.20
C SER A 115 -0.17 -4.05 -25.83
N ARG A 116 -1.28 -3.79 -25.16
CA ARG A 116 -1.30 -3.19 -23.81
C ARG A 116 -1.16 -4.26 -22.76
N ILE A 117 -0.41 -3.93 -21.74
CA ILE A 117 -0.34 -4.65 -20.47
C ILE A 117 -0.81 -3.73 -19.35
N VAL A 118 -1.68 -4.23 -18.48
CA VAL A 118 -2.15 -3.54 -17.29
C VAL A 118 -1.86 -4.42 -16.08
N VAL A 119 -1.19 -3.86 -15.09
CA VAL A 119 -0.93 -4.52 -13.81
C VAL A 119 -1.76 -3.84 -12.74
N ASN A 120 -2.72 -4.57 -12.17
CA ASN A 120 -3.55 -4.11 -11.07
C ASN A 120 -3.06 -4.74 -9.76
N ILE A 121 -2.89 -3.92 -8.74
CA ILE A 121 -2.58 -4.35 -7.37
C ILE A 121 -3.75 -3.94 -6.48
N THR A 122 -4.26 -4.89 -5.70
CA THR A 122 -5.22 -4.64 -4.64
C THR A 122 -4.62 -5.09 -3.33
N TYR A 123 -4.58 -4.20 -2.34
CA TYR A 123 -4.00 -4.46 -1.04
C TYR A 123 -4.91 -3.95 0.09
N PRO A 124 -5.40 -4.84 0.98
CA PRO A 124 -6.11 -4.43 2.19
C PRO A 124 -5.09 -3.86 3.19
N TYR A 125 -5.02 -2.54 3.28
CA TYR A 125 -4.10 -1.88 4.20
C TYR A 125 -4.49 -2.20 5.64
N VAL A 126 -3.54 -2.62 6.45
CA VAL A 126 -3.74 -2.88 7.87
C VAL A 126 -3.08 -1.76 8.66
N ALA A 127 -3.91 -0.94 9.32
CA ALA A 127 -3.42 0.15 10.14
C ALA A 127 -2.68 -0.37 11.38
N TYR A 128 -1.58 0.29 11.77
CA TYR A 128 -0.88 -0.02 13.02
C TYR A 128 -1.70 0.39 14.23
N LEU A 129 -2.48 1.46 14.11
CA LEU A 129 -3.39 1.91 15.15
C LEU A 129 -4.83 1.55 14.77
N SER A 130 -5.35 0.49 15.39
CA SER A 130 -6.73 0.06 15.19
C SER A 130 -7.67 0.90 16.08
N LEU A 131 -8.29 1.93 15.51
CA LEU A 131 -9.26 2.75 16.19
C LEU A 131 -10.67 2.16 16.01
N PRO A 132 -11.49 2.07 17.08
CA PRO A 132 -12.87 1.63 16.95
C PRO A 132 -13.65 2.51 15.96
N GLY A 133 -14.33 1.87 14.99
CA GLY A 133 -15.10 2.58 13.96
C GLY A 133 -14.28 3.01 12.73
N PHE A 134 -12.98 2.77 12.70
CA PHE A 134 -12.14 2.96 11.50
C PHE A 134 -11.96 1.63 10.77
N ASN A 135 -12.50 1.55 9.55
CA ASN A 135 -12.23 0.42 8.67
C ASN A 135 -10.95 0.69 7.88
N SER A 136 -10.07 -0.32 7.83
CA SER A 136 -8.85 -0.24 7.03
C SER A 136 -9.20 -0.09 5.54
N PRO A 137 -8.65 0.90 4.84
CA PRO A 137 -8.94 1.12 3.42
C PRO A 137 -8.28 0.04 2.56
N THR A 138 -8.94 -0.33 1.47
CA THR A 138 -8.31 -1.12 0.43
C THR A 138 -7.61 -0.19 -0.56
N MET A 139 -6.32 -0.40 -0.76
CA MET A 139 -5.52 0.35 -1.72
C MET A 139 -5.61 -0.32 -3.09
N HIS A 140 -5.89 0.46 -4.11
CA HIS A 140 -5.90 0.02 -5.50
C HIS A 140 -4.85 0.82 -6.28
N VAL A 141 -3.99 0.10 -6.98
CA VAL A 141 -2.94 0.68 -7.81
C VAL A 141 -2.98 0.03 -9.17
N THR A 142 -2.90 0.83 -10.22
CA THR A 142 -2.87 0.37 -11.60
C THR A 142 -1.70 1.01 -12.32
N ALA A 143 -0.96 0.21 -13.07
CA ALA A 143 0.04 0.67 -14.02
C ALA A 143 -0.23 0.06 -15.39
N GLU A 144 0.02 0.81 -16.45
CA GLU A 144 -0.20 0.39 -17.84
C GLU A 144 1.05 0.66 -18.67
N GLY A 145 1.30 -0.19 -19.67
CA GLY A 145 2.36 -0.02 -20.63
C GLY A 145 2.06 -0.73 -21.94
N ARG A 146 2.96 -0.56 -22.95
CA ARG A 146 2.88 -1.24 -24.23
C ARG A 146 4.09 -2.16 -24.41
N ILE A 147 3.82 -3.37 -24.86
CA ILE A 147 4.83 -4.41 -25.10
C ILE A 147 5.70 -3.99 -26.27
N VAL A 148 7.01 -4.19 -26.14
CA VAL A 148 8.01 -3.81 -27.15
C VAL A 148 8.61 -5.04 -27.82
N TYR A 149 8.74 -6.16 -27.09
CA TYR A 149 9.31 -7.43 -27.59
C TYR A 149 8.36 -8.58 -27.41
#